data_3c70a424463eadce01249abfe27e13e5
#
_entry.id   3c70a424463eadce01249abfe27e13e5
#
_cell.length_a   1.000
_cell.length_b   1.000
_cell.length_c   1.000
_cell.angle_alpha   90.00
_cell.angle_beta   90.00
_cell.angle_gamma   90.00
#
_symmetry.space_group_name_H-M   'P 1'
#
loop_
_entity.id
_entity.type
_entity.pdbx_description
1 polymer ?
#
loop_
_entity_poly.entity_id
_entity_poly.type
_entity_poly.pdbx_seq_one_letter_code
_entity_poly.pdbx_strand_id
1 'polypeptide(L)'
;MLAFDFGTRRIGVAVGNTLVRVAHPLATIDDAVSARRFAAIAALVDEWQPGMLVVGIPVHADGTPHEMTARARRFARQLHGRHGLPVVEADERWTTQDAQSALDAAGHGGRRGRPVRDAIAAQAILQGYFDEPGQR
;
A
#
# COMPACT_ATOMS: atom_id res chain seq x y z
N MET A 1 6.92 -5.62 -7.91
CA MET A 1 5.72 -4.79 -7.67
C MET A 1 5.90 -3.97 -6.43
N LEU A 2 5.38 -2.77 -6.42
CA LEU A 2 5.27 -1.95 -5.21
C LEU A 2 3.80 -1.77 -4.87
N ALA A 3 3.49 -1.82 -3.57
CA ALA A 3 2.15 -1.57 -3.07
C ALA A 3 2.16 -0.41 -2.10
N PHE A 4 1.08 0.35 -2.08
CA PHE A 4 0.96 1.57 -1.28
C PHE A 4 -0.31 1.53 -0.44
N ASP A 5 -0.16 1.85 0.83
CA ASP A 5 -1.27 2.13 1.73
C ASP A 5 -1.32 3.63 1.93
N PHE A 6 -2.25 4.28 1.22
CA PHE A 6 -2.34 5.75 1.17
C PHE A 6 -2.95 6.31 2.45
N GLY A 7 -2.24 7.26 3.07
CA GLY A 7 -2.76 8.05 4.17
C GLY A 7 -2.51 9.53 3.92
N THR A 8 -3.21 10.40 4.64
CA THR A 8 -3.06 11.85 4.46
C THR A 8 -1.70 12.35 4.94
N ARG A 9 -1.09 11.68 5.90
CA ARG A 9 0.22 12.05 6.44
C ARG A 9 1.31 11.04 6.10
N ARG A 10 0.99 9.76 6.11
CA ARG A 10 1.97 8.70 5.85
C ARG A 10 1.46 7.78 4.75
N ILE A 11 2.40 7.27 3.97
CA ILE A 11 2.11 6.24 2.97
C ILE A 11 3.00 5.05 3.29
N GLY A 12 2.39 3.91 3.59
CA GLY A 12 3.11 2.65 3.75
C GLY A 12 3.46 2.08 2.38
N VAL A 13 4.64 1.47 2.27
CA VAL A 13 5.11 0.89 1.02
C VAL A 13 5.60 -0.53 1.27
N ALA A 14 5.19 -1.44 0.40
CA ALA A 14 5.64 -2.83 0.38
C ALA A 14 6.17 -3.20 -1.00
N VAL A 15 7.00 -4.22 -1.03
CA VAL A 15 7.58 -4.73 -2.27
C VAL A 15 7.32 -6.23 -2.37
N GLY A 16 7.13 -6.73 -3.58
CA GLY A 16 6.94 -8.15 -3.83
C GLY A 16 7.24 -8.53 -5.25
N ASN A 17 7.41 -9.82 -5.46
CA ASN A 17 7.74 -10.40 -6.75
C ASN A 17 6.59 -11.30 -7.20
N THR A 18 6.17 -11.15 -8.45
CA THR A 18 5.06 -11.93 -9.01
C THR A 18 5.37 -13.42 -9.15
N LEU A 19 6.64 -13.79 -9.22
CA LEU A 19 7.04 -15.20 -9.32
C LEU A 19 6.95 -15.89 -7.97
N VAL A 20 7.51 -15.26 -6.94
CA VAL A 20 7.52 -15.81 -5.58
C VAL A 20 6.18 -15.59 -4.87
N ARG A 21 5.50 -14.47 -5.18
CA ARG A 21 4.20 -14.11 -4.63
C ARG A 21 4.23 -13.94 -3.10
N VAL A 22 5.31 -13.36 -2.62
CA VAL A 22 5.48 -13.01 -1.21
C VAL A 22 5.77 -11.52 -1.11
N ALA A 23 5.02 -10.84 -0.26
CA ALA A 23 5.17 -9.41 -0.02
C ALA A 23 6.02 -9.14 1.22
N HIS A 24 6.80 -8.07 1.16
CA HIS A 24 7.64 -7.63 2.28
C HIS A 24 7.40 -6.15 2.54
N PRO A 25 7.38 -5.71 3.82
CA PRO A 25 7.32 -4.29 4.12
C PRO A 25 8.62 -3.63 3.66
N LEU A 26 8.52 -2.46 3.05
CA LEU A 26 9.68 -1.77 2.50
C LEU A 26 10.00 -0.46 3.21
N ALA A 27 9.02 0.43 3.33
CA ALA A 27 9.26 1.77 3.83
C ALA A 27 7.96 2.46 4.23
N THR A 28 8.09 3.58 4.92
CA THR A 28 6.97 4.49 5.17
C THR A 28 7.41 5.89 4.75
N ILE A 29 6.60 6.52 3.93
CA ILE A 29 6.81 7.91 3.53
C ILE A 29 6.04 8.78 4.52
N ASP A 30 6.75 9.41 5.45
CA ASP A 30 6.15 10.26 6.49
C ASP A 30 6.26 11.72 6.07
N ASP A 31 5.36 12.13 5.20
CA ASP A 31 5.29 13.50 4.71
C ASP A 31 3.88 13.78 4.22
N ALA A 32 3.34 14.94 4.57
CA ALA A 32 2.03 15.37 4.12
C ALA A 32 2.09 16.23 2.85
N VAL A 33 3.28 16.69 2.46
CA VAL A 33 3.43 17.55 1.28
C VAL A 33 3.49 16.72 0.02
N SER A 34 2.54 16.95 -0.89
CA SER A 34 2.34 16.15 -2.09
C SER A 34 3.61 16.03 -2.94
N ALA A 35 4.29 17.15 -3.21
CA ALA A 35 5.50 17.14 -4.03
C ALA A 35 6.59 16.24 -3.45
N ARG A 36 6.80 16.27 -2.12
CA ARG A 36 7.80 15.43 -1.47
C ARG A 36 7.41 13.97 -1.46
N ARG A 37 6.11 13.68 -1.28
CA ARG A 37 5.59 12.31 -1.33
C ARG A 37 5.85 11.68 -2.70
N PHE A 38 5.50 12.39 -3.76
CA PHE A 38 5.70 11.88 -5.11
C PHE A 38 7.17 11.77 -5.48
N ALA A 39 8.03 12.65 -4.95
CA ALA A 39 9.48 12.54 -5.15
C ALA A 39 10.04 11.29 -4.48
N ALA A 40 9.57 10.98 -3.26
CA ALA A 40 9.98 9.76 -2.55
C ALA A 40 9.50 8.50 -3.30
N ILE A 41 8.27 8.52 -3.81
CA ILE A 41 7.75 7.42 -4.60
C ILE A 41 8.55 7.23 -5.88
N ALA A 42 8.88 8.32 -6.58
CA ALA A 42 9.68 8.26 -7.80
C ALA A 42 11.05 7.62 -7.54
N ALA A 43 11.67 7.93 -6.42
CA ALA A 43 12.94 7.31 -6.03
C ALA A 43 12.79 5.80 -5.83
N LEU A 44 11.70 5.36 -5.20
CA LEU A 44 11.43 3.93 -5.01
C LEU A 44 11.14 3.22 -6.34
N VAL A 45 10.39 3.86 -7.22
CA VAL A 45 10.11 3.29 -8.55
C VAL A 45 11.42 3.15 -9.33
N ASP A 46 12.29 4.14 -9.26
CA ASP A 46 13.58 4.10 -9.93
C ASP A 46 14.47 2.99 -9.35
N GLU A 47 14.50 2.85 -8.03
CA GLU A 47 15.31 1.84 -7.35
C GLU A 47 14.83 0.41 -7.65
N TRP A 48 13.52 0.17 -7.55
CA TRP A 48 12.96 -1.18 -7.63
C TRP A 48 12.49 -1.58 -9.01
N GLN A 49 12.35 -0.65 -9.92
CA GLN A 49 11.92 -0.89 -11.32
C GLN A 49 10.69 -1.81 -11.40
N PRO A 50 9.59 -1.48 -10.69
CA PRO A 50 8.42 -2.36 -10.69
C PRO A 50 7.73 -2.37 -12.04
N GLY A 51 7.14 -3.50 -12.41
CA GLY A 51 6.30 -3.60 -13.61
C GLY A 51 4.86 -3.19 -13.36
N MET A 52 4.45 -3.08 -12.10
CA MET A 52 3.07 -2.76 -11.72
C MET A 52 3.05 -2.19 -10.31
N LEU A 53 2.06 -1.33 -10.06
CA LEU A 53 1.82 -0.74 -8.75
C LEU A 53 0.45 -1.19 -8.23
N VAL A 54 0.33 -1.34 -6.92
CA VAL A 54 -0.92 -1.70 -6.24
C VAL A 54 -1.22 -0.63 -5.22
N VAL A 55 -2.46 -0.15 -5.19
CA VAL A 55 -2.91 0.84 -4.21
C VAL A 55 -4.09 0.26 -3.44
N GLY A 56 -3.98 0.24 -2.12
CA GLY A 56 -5.08 -0.19 -1.26
C GLY A 56 -6.19 0.85 -1.24
N ILE A 57 -7.41 0.42 -1.46
CA ILE A 57 -8.57 1.31 -1.46
C ILE A 57 -9.39 1.02 -0.21
N PRO A 58 -9.45 1.96 0.75
CA PRO A 58 -10.23 1.75 1.97
C PRO A 58 -11.72 1.85 1.67
N VAL A 59 -12.47 0.88 2.17
CA VAL A 59 -13.93 0.88 2.13
C VAL A 59 -14.44 0.35 3.47
N HIS A 60 -15.71 0.60 3.77
CA HIS A 60 -16.34 0.02 4.96
C HIS A 60 -16.52 -1.49 4.78
N ALA A 61 -16.74 -2.20 5.88
CA ALA A 61 -16.88 -3.65 5.87
C ALA A 61 -17.99 -4.15 4.94
N ASP A 62 -19.03 -3.34 4.73
CA ASP A 62 -20.15 -3.67 3.83
C ASP A 62 -19.87 -3.29 2.37
N GLY A 63 -18.70 -2.75 2.08
CA GLY A 63 -18.32 -2.33 0.73
C GLY A 63 -18.67 -0.90 0.38
N THR A 64 -19.34 -0.16 1.25
CA THR A 64 -19.66 1.25 0.97
C THR A 64 -18.40 2.12 1.04
N PRO A 65 -18.36 3.24 0.26
CA PRO A 65 -17.19 4.11 0.24
C PRO A 65 -16.89 4.71 1.63
N HIS A 66 -15.60 4.71 1.96
CA HIS A 66 -15.05 5.41 3.10
C HIS A 66 -14.70 6.85 2.68
N GLU A 67 -14.52 7.76 3.65
CA GLU A 67 -14.12 9.13 3.32
C GLU A 67 -12.78 9.19 2.57
N MET A 68 -11.90 8.22 2.78
CA MET A 68 -10.60 8.13 2.12
C MET A 68 -10.64 7.40 0.77
N THR A 69 -11.77 6.79 0.41
CA THR A 69 -11.87 6.01 -0.83
C THR A 69 -11.55 6.85 -2.06
N ALA A 70 -12.18 8.01 -2.18
CA ALA A 70 -11.98 8.89 -3.33
C ALA A 70 -10.53 9.40 -3.41
N ARG A 71 -9.93 9.70 -2.26
CA ARG A 71 -8.54 10.16 -2.19
C ARG A 71 -7.57 9.09 -2.62
N ALA A 72 -7.78 7.85 -2.17
CA ALA A 72 -6.94 6.72 -2.55
C ALA A 72 -7.05 6.43 -4.05
N ARG A 73 -8.25 6.49 -4.61
CA ARG A 73 -8.44 6.31 -6.04
C ARG A 73 -7.77 7.42 -6.85
N ARG A 74 -7.86 8.66 -6.39
CA ARG A 74 -7.15 9.77 -7.02
C ARG A 74 -5.64 9.56 -6.99
N PHE A 75 -5.11 9.11 -5.85
CA PHE A 75 -3.70 8.79 -5.71
C PHE A 75 -3.29 7.71 -6.72
N ALA A 76 -4.09 6.66 -6.87
CA ALA A 76 -3.82 5.61 -7.85
C ALA A 76 -3.76 6.17 -9.28
N ARG A 77 -4.70 7.05 -9.65
CA ARG A 77 -4.68 7.69 -10.97
C ARG A 77 -3.46 8.58 -11.16
N GLN A 78 -3.04 9.29 -10.12
CA GLN A 78 -1.85 10.12 -10.18
C GLN A 78 -0.58 9.30 -10.37
N LEU A 79 -0.49 8.14 -9.71
CA LEU A 79 0.64 7.23 -9.91
C LEU A 79 0.69 6.72 -11.34
N HIS A 80 -0.46 6.33 -11.89
CA HIS A 80 -0.52 5.88 -13.28
C HIS A 80 -0.07 7.00 -14.23
N GLY A 81 -0.57 8.21 -14.04
CA GLY A 81 -0.20 9.34 -14.89
C GLY A 81 1.26 9.73 -14.80
N ARG A 82 1.86 9.62 -13.62
CA ARG A 82 3.25 10.03 -13.40
C ARG A 82 4.26 8.99 -13.89
N HIS A 83 3.95 7.71 -13.76
CA HIS A 83 4.93 6.64 -14.01
C HIS A 83 4.62 5.79 -15.23
N GLY A 84 3.44 5.89 -15.79
CA GLY A 84 3.05 5.12 -16.96
C GLY A 84 2.96 3.62 -16.70
N LEU A 85 2.90 3.21 -15.42
CA LEU A 85 2.81 1.80 -15.04
C LEU A 85 1.36 1.41 -14.78
N PRO A 86 0.98 0.14 -15.01
CA PRO A 86 -0.32 -0.34 -14.57
C PRO A 86 -0.49 -0.16 -13.07
N VAL A 87 -1.64 0.31 -12.64
CA VAL A 87 -1.97 0.48 -11.22
C VAL A 87 -3.24 -0.33 -10.93
N VAL A 88 -3.15 -1.23 -9.97
CA VAL A 88 -4.27 -2.04 -9.51
C VAL A 88 -4.80 -1.47 -8.22
N GLU A 89 -6.12 -1.32 -8.12
CA GLU A 89 -6.79 -0.94 -6.89
C GLU A 89 -7.19 -2.21 -6.14
N ALA A 90 -6.72 -2.34 -4.90
CA ALA A 90 -7.00 -3.51 -4.06
C ALA A 90 -7.89 -3.10 -2.89
N ASP A 91 -8.92 -3.89 -2.62
CA ASP A 91 -9.85 -3.63 -1.51
C ASP A 91 -9.17 -3.98 -0.19
N GLU A 92 -9.13 -3.03 0.75
CA GLU A 92 -8.46 -3.21 2.04
C GLU A 92 -9.30 -3.99 3.07
N ARG A 93 -10.56 -4.29 2.79
CA ARG A 93 -11.43 -4.97 3.77
C ARG A 93 -10.88 -6.29 4.26
N TRP A 94 -10.16 -7.01 3.39
CA TRP A 94 -9.68 -8.37 3.70
C TRP A 94 -8.31 -8.40 4.37
N THR A 95 -7.64 -7.26 4.49
CA THR A 95 -6.26 -7.21 4.96
C THR A 95 -6.09 -6.52 6.30
N THR A 96 -7.01 -5.64 6.69
CA THR A 96 -6.87 -4.82 7.88
C THR A 96 -6.73 -5.65 9.15
N GLN A 97 -7.55 -6.69 9.31
CA GLN A 97 -7.50 -7.53 10.50
C GLN A 97 -6.20 -8.34 10.57
N ASP A 98 -5.76 -8.86 9.44
CA ASP A 98 -4.50 -9.60 9.36
C ASP A 98 -3.31 -8.70 9.66
N ALA A 99 -3.32 -7.48 9.16
CA ALA A 99 -2.27 -6.51 9.45
C ALA A 99 -2.23 -6.17 10.94
N GLN A 100 -3.39 -5.98 11.58
CA GLN A 100 -3.46 -5.71 13.02
C GLN A 100 -2.95 -6.90 13.83
N SER A 101 -3.31 -8.10 13.43
CA SER A 101 -2.84 -9.31 14.10
C SER A 101 -1.32 -9.46 14.00
N ALA A 102 -0.75 -9.16 12.84
CA ALA A 102 0.69 -9.18 12.65
C ALA A 102 1.39 -8.15 13.53
N LEU A 103 0.82 -6.96 13.66
CA LEU A 103 1.34 -5.91 14.54
C LEU A 103 1.31 -6.33 16.01
N ASP A 104 0.21 -6.89 16.44
CA ASP A 104 0.04 -7.33 17.82
C ASP A 104 1.06 -8.44 18.15
N ALA A 105 1.23 -9.39 17.26
CA ALA A 105 2.19 -10.48 17.43
C ALA A 105 3.64 -9.97 17.45
N ALA A 106 3.94 -8.92 16.68
CA ALA A 106 5.27 -8.35 16.63
C ALA A 106 5.54 -7.33 17.75
N GLY A 107 4.52 -6.94 18.52
CA GLY A 107 4.68 -5.96 19.58
C GLY A 107 4.86 -4.53 19.10
N HIS A 108 4.48 -4.21 17.89
CA HIS A 108 4.64 -2.90 17.26
C HIS A 108 3.38 -2.03 17.38
N GLY A 109 2.67 -2.13 18.48
CA GLY A 109 1.55 -1.25 18.75
C GLY A 109 2.01 0.14 19.23
N GLY A 110 1.16 1.14 19.11
CA GLY A 110 1.40 2.47 19.63
C GLY A 110 2.22 3.37 18.72
N ARG A 111 2.70 4.48 19.27
CA ARG A 111 3.32 5.56 18.51
C ARG A 111 4.61 5.13 17.80
N ARG A 112 5.46 4.38 18.49
CA ARG A 112 6.75 3.94 17.92
C ARG A 112 6.59 2.95 16.78
N GLY A 113 5.47 2.23 16.76
CA GLY A 113 5.20 1.24 15.72
C GLY A 113 4.53 1.79 14.47
N ARG A 114 4.20 3.10 14.42
CA ARG A 114 3.46 3.66 13.30
C ARG A 114 4.12 3.48 11.94
N PRO A 115 5.42 3.77 11.76
CA PRO A 115 6.06 3.57 10.46
C PRO A 115 6.06 2.09 10.05
N VAL A 116 6.33 1.19 10.99
CA VAL A 116 6.28 -0.26 10.73
C VAL A 116 4.85 -0.69 10.41
N ARG A 117 3.87 -0.15 11.14
CA ARG A 117 2.46 -0.45 10.92
C ARG A 117 2.02 -0.10 9.50
N ASP A 118 2.42 1.08 9.00
CA ASP A 118 2.04 1.51 7.66
C ASP A 118 2.65 0.60 6.60
N ALA A 119 3.91 0.22 6.76
CA ALA A 119 4.57 -0.70 5.84
C ALA A 119 3.97 -2.11 5.89
N ILE A 120 3.59 -2.59 7.09
CA ILE A 120 2.90 -3.88 7.24
C ILE A 120 1.51 -3.84 6.62
N ALA A 121 0.81 -2.72 6.74
CA ALA A 121 -0.49 -2.57 6.08
C ALA A 121 -0.33 -2.66 4.56
N ALA A 122 0.69 -2.03 3.99
CA ALA A 122 0.98 -2.14 2.56
C ALA A 122 1.37 -3.58 2.18
N GLN A 123 2.14 -4.25 3.03
CA GLN A 123 2.46 -5.67 2.83
C GLN A 123 1.20 -6.52 2.76
N ALA A 124 0.26 -6.31 3.67
CA ALA A 124 -0.99 -7.06 3.69
C ALA A 124 -1.83 -6.81 2.43
N ILE A 125 -1.84 -5.58 1.94
CA ILE A 125 -2.52 -5.24 0.68
C ILE A 125 -1.90 -6.02 -0.48
N LEU A 126 -0.59 -6.03 -0.59
CA LEU A 126 0.10 -6.72 -1.67
C LEU A 126 -0.05 -8.24 -1.56
N GLN A 127 0.06 -8.78 -0.35
CA GLN A 127 -0.12 -10.22 -0.13
C GLN A 127 -1.54 -10.63 -0.47
N GLY A 128 -2.54 -9.82 -0.09
CA GLY A 128 -3.93 -10.07 -0.45
C GLY A 128 -4.14 -10.11 -1.96
N TYR A 129 -3.46 -9.22 -2.68
CA TYR A 129 -3.49 -9.23 -4.15
C TYR A 129 -2.89 -10.53 -4.71
N PHE A 130 -1.73 -10.95 -4.18
CA PHE A 130 -1.11 -12.19 -4.61
C PHE A 130 -1.98 -13.42 -4.34
N ASP A 131 -2.69 -13.42 -3.22
CA ASP A 131 -3.50 -14.56 -2.77
C ASP A 131 -4.87 -14.60 -3.44
N GLU A 132 -5.28 -13.54 -4.11
CA GLU A 132 -6.58 -13.49 -4.78
C GLU A 132 -6.59 -14.44 -5.98
N PRO A 133 -7.60 -15.37 -6.07
CA PRO A 133 -7.61 -16.38 -7.13
C PRO A 133 -7.59 -15.83 -8.55
N GLY A 134 -8.14 -14.65 -8.78
CA GLY A 134 -8.17 -14.04 -10.10
C GLY A 134 -6.85 -13.48 -10.57
N GLN A 135 -5.81 -13.46 -9.72
CA GLN A 135 -4.52 -12.81 -10.00
C GLN A 135 -3.39 -13.81 -10.32
N ARG A 136 -3.73 -15.03 -10.64
CA ARG A 136 -2.76 -16.07 -10.98
C ARG A 136 -2.40 -16.06 -12.46
#